data_c066a29ee156ee871502fd1f33d6d065
#
_entry.id   c066a29ee156ee871502fd1f33d6d065
#
_cell.length_a   1.000
_cell.length_b   1.000
_cell.length_c   1.000
_cell.angle_alpha   90.00
_cell.angle_beta   90.00
_cell.angle_gamma   90.00
#
_symmetry.space_group_name_H-M   'P 1'
#
loop_
_entity.id
_entity.type
_entity.pdbx_description
1 polymer ?
#
loop_
_entity_poly.entity_id
_entity_poly.type
_entity_poly.pdbx_seq_one_letter_code
_entity_poly.pdbx_strand_id
1 'polypeptide(L)'
;PVYQAPEEFLRQMLLSVCRQTYKNWELCMAVSDEERHRIEEILEEDVFKGKTVRLIGMRENRGISENTNAAIKEAAGTYIGFLDQDDLLAPDALYEMVKKLNEYPEAGLLYSDEDKVTADLKKHFQPHFKPDFNLDLLRSNNYICHFFVVRREIAEKTGGLRPEYNGAQDYDYIFRCTEMAGKIVHIPRVLYHWRVHSASTADNPASKLYAYEAGKKAIEGNLARCGEEGTVTLRSDYGFYDVDYKLRGTPLVSILIPNKDQADTLRTCLESIKKKCMYPSYEILIIENNSTEEATFSYYKELEAQGIRVLKYPKQGFNYSAINNFGVKEAKGEYLLFLNNDMEIITPDFMEKMVSNLQRPQIGAVGGPRCCKRDS
;
A
#
# COMPACT_ATOMS: atom_id res chain seq x y z
N PRO A 1 -7.34 -16.00 17.18
CA PRO A 1 -7.17 -17.38 17.61
C PRO A 1 -6.01 -17.50 18.60
N VAL A 2 -6.03 -18.55 19.46
CA VAL A 2 -4.95 -18.85 20.39
C VAL A 2 -4.41 -20.25 20.12
N TYR A 3 -3.09 -20.33 19.95
CA TYR A 3 -2.39 -21.59 19.76
C TYR A 3 -0.93 -21.47 20.22
N GLN A 4 -0.55 -22.24 21.22
CA GLN A 4 0.81 -22.34 21.77
C GLN A 4 1.47 -20.96 22.08
N ALA A 5 0.66 -19.96 22.46
CA ALA A 5 1.19 -18.65 22.86
C ALA A 5 1.96 -18.80 24.19
N PRO A 6 3.12 -18.12 24.35
CA PRO A 6 3.72 -17.97 25.68
C PRO A 6 2.71 -17.34 26.64
N GLU A 7 2.56 -17.93 27.82
CA GLU A 7 1.54 -17.49 28.78
C GLU A 7 1.65 -16.01 29.14
N GLU A 8 2.86 -15.53 29.35
CA GLU A 8 3.11 -14.13 29.65
C GLU A 8 2.64 -13.19 28.53
N PHE A 9 2.84 -13.56 27.25
CA PHE A 9 2.39 -12.78 26.11
C PHE A 9 0.86 -12.74 26.03
N LEU A 10 0.23 -13.91 26.17
CA LEU A 10 -1.22 -14.01 26.20
C LEU A 10 -1.84 -13.19 27.33
N ARG A 11 -1.26 -13.27 28.55
CA ARG A 11 -1.69 -12.47 29.70
C ARG A 11 -1.58 -10.97 29.45
N GLN A 12 -0.46 -10.52 28.86
CA GLN A 12 -0.25 -9.12 28.54
C GLN A 12 -1.19 -8.63 27.42
N MET A 13 -1.47 -9.46 26.41
CA MET A 13 -2.48 -9.17 25.40
C MET A 13 -3.86 -9.00 26.06
N LEU A 14 -4.31 -9.94 26.89
CA LEU A 14 -5.57 -9.88 27.61
C LEU A 14 -5.66 -8.62 28.49
N LEU A 15 -4.59 -8.28 29.20
CA LEU A 15 -4.52 -7.07 30.01
C LEU A 15 -4.67 -5.80 29.15
N SER A 16 -4.09 -5.75 27.96
CA SER A 16 -4.20 -4.61 27.05
C SER A 16 -5.65 -4.36 26.62
N VAL A 17 -6.41 -5.44 26.37
CA VAL A 17 -7.84 -5.36 26.04
C VAL A 17 -8.66 -4.98 27.28
N CYS A 18 -8.43 -5.59 28.42
CA CYS A 18 -9.18 -5.29 29.66
C CYS A 18 -9.00 -3.85 30.15
N ARG A 19 -7.87 -3.22 29.83
CA ARG A 19 -7.53 -1.83 30.18
C ARG A 19 -8.04 -0.81 29.18
N GLN A 20 -8.72 -1.22 28.10
CA GLN A 20 -9.28 -0.28 27.15
C GLN A 20 -10.20 0.74 27.83
N THR A 21 -10.06 2.01 27.45
CA THR A 21 -10.87 3.12 27.98
C THR A 21 -12.33 3.04 27.53
N TYR A 22 -12.58 2.60 26.31
CA TYR A 22 -13.92 2.23 25.82
C TYR A 22 -14.35 0.90 26.43
N LYS A 23 -15.58 0.79 26.97
CA LYS A 23 -16.00 -0.36 27.77
C LYS A 23 -17.00 -1.30 27.09
N ASN A 24 -17.62 -0.88 25.99
CA ASN A 24 -18.62 -1.69 25.28
C ASN A 24 -17.94 -2.54 24.20
N TRP A 25 -17.23 -3.58 24.64
CA TRP A 25 -16.53 -4.53 23.79
C TRP A 25 -16.69 -5.97 24.31
N GLU A 26 -16.52 -6.91 23.43
CA GLU A 26 -16.32 -8.32 23.75
C GLU A 26 -15.01 -8.81 23.10
N LEU A 27 -14.36 -9.78 23.71
CA LEU A 27 -13.20 -10.48 23.15
C LEU A 27 -13.58 -11.92 22.81
N CYS A 28 -13.60 -12.26 21.54
CA CYS A 28 -13.87 -13.60 21.02
C CYS A 28 -12.55 -14.33 20.75
N MET A 29 -12.30 -15.43 21.47
CA MET A 29 -11.05 -16.19 21.35
C MET A 29 -11.37 -17.60 20.90
N ALA A 30 -10.93 -18.00 19.70
CA ALA A 30 -10.98 -19.38 19.26
C ALA A 30 -9.82 -20.15 19.87
N VAL A 31 -10.14 -21.18 20.64
CA VAL A 31 -9.19 -21.95 21.45
C VAL A 31 -9.43 -23.46 21.25
N SER A 32 -8.37 -24.24 21.10
CA SER A 32 -8.47 -25.69 21.07
C SER A 32 -8.80 -26.24 22.46
N ASP A 33 -9.38 -27.47 22.53
CA ASP A 33 -9.67 -28.12 23.80
C ASP A 33 -8.39 -28.27 24.66
N GLU A 34 -7.24 -28.48 24.02
CA GLU A 34 -5.93 -28.58 24.67
C GLU A 34 -5.51 -27.26 25.38
N GLU A 35 -5.78 -26.11 24.77
CA GLU A 35 -5.41 -24.79 25.28
C GLU A 35 -6.43 -24.22 26.30
N ARG A 36 -7.66 -24.73 26.26
CA ARG A 36 -8.80 -24.13 26.96
C ARG A 36 -8.58 -24.00 28.47
N HIS A 37 -8.14 -25.07 29.14
CA HIS A 37 -7.95 -25.10 30.59
C HIS A 37 -6.97 -24.00 31.03
N ARG A 38 -5.83 -23.88 30.35
CA ARG A 38 -4.80 -22.88 30.63
C ARG A 38 -5.34 -21.46 30.51
N ILE A 39 -6.21 -21.20 29.55
CA ILE A 39 -6.79 -19.87 29.35
C ILE A 39 -7.86 -19.59 30.41
N GLU A 40 -8.67 -20.58 30.76
CA GLU A 40 -9.65 -20.47 31.85
C GLU A 40 -8.98 -20.13 33.18
N GLU A 41 -7.85 -20.77 33.50
CA GLU A 41 -7.05 -20.44 34.72
C GLU A 41 -6.57 -18.97 34.72
N ILE A 42 -6.08 -18.46 33.58
CA ILE A 42 -5.69 -17.05 33.46
C ILE A 42 -6.91 -16.13 33.71
N LEU A 43 -8.07 -16.48 33.15
CA LEU A 43 -9.28 -15.66 33.24
C LEU A 43 -9.93 -15.68 34.66
N GLU A 44 -9.56 -16.61 35.54
CA GLU A 44 -9.98 -16.63 36.94
C GLU A 44 -9.33 -15.51 37.79
N GLU A 45 -8.26 -14.89 37.30
CA GLU A 45 -7.62 -13.78 38.01
C GLU A 45 -8.58 -12.57 38.15
N ASP A 46 -8.49 -11.90 39.30
CA ASP A 46 -9.39 -10.80 39.66
C ASP A 46 -9.45 -9.67 38.62
N VAL A 47 -8.36 -9.44 37.89
CA VAL A 47 -8.27 -8.38 36.87
C VAL A 47 -9.17 -8.66 35.66
N PHE A 48 -9.49 -9.93 35.38
CA PHE A 48 -10.33 -10.34 34.25
C PHE A 48 -11.80 -10.55 34.64
N LYS A 49 -12.13 -10.61 35.92
CA LYS A 49 -13.49 -10.79 36.41
C LYS A 49 -14.43 -9.70 35.91
N GLY A 50 -15.60 -10.09 35.43
CA GLY A 50 -16.61 -9.18 34.89
C GLY A 50 -16.28 -8.60 33.52
N LYS A 51 -15.26 -9.10 32.83
CA LYS A 51 -14.95 -8.75 31.44
C LYS A 51 -15.65 -9.69 30.46
N THR A 52 -16.06 -9.17 29.32
CA THR A 52 -16.76 -9.96 28.30
C THR A 52 -15.75 -10.70 27.41
N VAL A 53 -15.19 -11.79 27.93
CA VAL A 53 -14.32 -12.70 27.20
C VAL A 53 -15.10 -13.98 26.88
N ARG A 54 -15.15 -14.34 25.60
CA ARG A 54 -15.85 -15.54 25.11
C ARG A 54 -14.84 -16.51 24.52
N LEU A 55 -14.77 -17.71 25.07
CA LEU A 55 -13.96 -18.80 24.53
C LEU A 55 -14.78 -19.64 23.57
N ILE A 56 -14.39 -19.63 22.31
CA ILE A 56 -15.01 -20.43 21.25
C ILE A 56 -14.21 -21.73 21.13
N GLY A 57 -14.80 -22.85 21.59
CA GLY A 57 -14.16 -24.16 21.63
C GLY A 57 -13.97 -24.72 20.23
N MET A 58 -12.73 -25.11 19.94
CA MET A 58 -12.35 -25.88 18.76
C MET A 58 -11.86 -27.26 19.23
N ARG A 59 -12.41 -28.35 18.67
CA ARG A 59 -11.96 -29.70 19.03
C ARG A 59 -10.46 -29.87 18.80
N GLU A 60 -9.94 -29.27 17.75
CA GLU A 60 -8.55 -29.31 17.34
C GLU A 60 -8.14 -27.95 16.72
N ASN A 61 -6.84 -27.66 16.68
CA ASN A 61 -6.33 -26.52 15.95
C ASN A 61 -6.44 -26.76 14.44
N ARG A 62 -7.26 -25.94 13.75
CA ARG A 62 -7.47 -25.99 12.29
C ARG A 62 -6.65 -24.98 11.51
N GLY A 63 -5.72 -24.31 12.18
CA GLY A 63 -4.92 -23.25 11.58
C GLY A 63 -5.55 -21.87 11.72
N ILE A 64 -4.74 -20.86 11.39
CA ILE A 64 -5.06 -19.46 11.70
C ILE A 64 -6.38 -19.00 11.05
N SER A 65 -6.60 -19.32 9.78
CA SER A 65 -7.80 -18.89 9.05
C SER A 65 -9.09 -19.46 9.64
N GLU A 66 -9.16 -20.78 9.81
CA GLU A 66 -10.39 -21.43 10.29
C GLU A 66 -10.68 -21.08 11.75
N ASN A 67 -9.66 -21.01 12.60
CA ASN A 67 -9.84 -20.60 13.99
C ASN A 67 -10.32 -19.14 14.09
N THR A 68 -9.76 -18.22 13.29
CA THR A 68 -10.22 -16.83 13.23
C THR A 68 -11.67 -16.76 12.73
N ASN A 69 -12.03 -17.55 11.71
CA ASN A 69 -13.40 -17.60 11.20
C ASN A 69 -14.40 -18.07 12.25
N ALA A 70 -14.03 -19.02 13.10
CA ALA A 70 -14.88 -19.45 14.20
C ALA A 70 -15.14 -18.29 15.18
N ALA A 71 -14.12 -17.47 15.49
CA ALA A 71 -14.29 -16.30 16.35
C ALA A 71 -15.15 -15.21 15.67
N ILE A 72 -14.93 -14.95 14.38
CA ILE A 72 -15.74 -13.97 13.60
C ILE A 72 -17.22 -14.36 13.62
N LYS A 73 -17.54 -15.64 13.41
CA LYS A 73 -18.92 -16.14 13.39
C LYS A 73 -19.67 -15.93 14.70
N GLU A 74 -18.97 -16.00 15.82
CA GLU A 74 -19.54 -15.84 17.15
C GLU A 74 -19.55 -14.37 17.63
N ALA A 75 -18.85 -13.47 16.93
CA ALA A 75 -18.80 -12.07 17.30
C ALA A 75 -20.17 -11.39 17.11
N ALA A 76 -20.63 -10.70 18.16
CA ALA A 76 -21.92 -9.99 18.18
C ALA A 76 -21.78 -8.46 17.99
N GLY A 77 -20.55 -7.93 18.08
CA GLY A 77 -20.27 -6.50 17.91
C GLY A 77 -20.63 -5.97 16.53
N THR A 78 -21.00 -4.70 16.44
CA THR A 78 -21.27 -4.02 15.15
C THR A 78 -20.02 -3.94 14.27
N TYR A 79 -18.85 -3.87 14.88
CA TYR A 79 -17.54 -3.88 14.23
C TYR A 79 -16.67 -4.97 14.84
N ILE A 80 -15.78 -5.53 14.02
CA ILE A 80 -14.83 -6.58 14.40
C ILE A 80 -13.43 -6.03 14.20
N GLY A 81 -12.62 -6.02 15.26
CA GLY A 81 -11.19 -5.73 15.23
C GLY A 81 -10.38 -7.02 15.39
N PHE A 82 -9.21 -7.06 14.78
CA PHE A 82 -8.32 -8.23 14.80
C PHE A 82 -7.10 -7.94 15.67
N LEU A 83 -6.78 -8.87 16.55
CA LEU A 83 -5.66 -8.77 17.48
C LEU A 83 -4.97 -10.14 17.57
N ASP A 84 -3.66 -10.14 17.39
CA ASP A 84 -2.85 -11.35 17.54
C ASP A 84 -2.61 -11.67 19.01
N GLN A 85 -2.41 -12.96 19.30
CA GLN A 85 -2.37 -13.52 20.66
C GLN A 85 -1.17 -13.03 21.50
N ASP A 86 -0.17 -12.47 20.88
CA ASP A 86 1.11 -12.04 21.46
C ASP A 86 1.35 -10.52 21.37
N ASP A 87 0.42 -9.80 20.75
CA ASP A 87 0.49 -8.35 20.55
C ASP A 87 -0.32 -7.53 21.58
N LEU A 88 -0.30 -6.21 21.46
CA LEU A 88 -0.99 -5.34 22.41
C LEU A 88 -1.74 -4.19 21.70
N LEU A 89 -2.83 -3.76 22.34
CA LEU A 89 -3.51 -2.53 21.99
C LEU A 89 -3.09 -1.38 22.90
N ALA A 90 -2.95 -0.18 22.35
CA ALA A 90 -2.84 1.04 23.13
C ALA A 90 -4.11 1.20 24.00
N PRO A 91 -4.04 1.80 25.21
CA PRO A 91 -5.17 1.86 26.13
C PRO A 91 -6.42 2.56 25.58
N ASP A 92 -6.26 3.44 24.62
CA ASP A 92 -7.33 4.22 23.97
C ASP A 92 -7.67 3.71 22.55
N ALA A 93 -7.15 2.56 22.13
CA ALA A 93 -7.33 2.06 20.77
C ALA A 93 -8.81 1.93 20.37
N LEU A 94 -9.61 1.26 21.18
CA LEU A 94 -11.04 1.09 20.90
C LEU A 94 -11.81 2.41 20.99
N TYR A 95 -11.40 3.31 21.90
CA TYR A 95 -12.01 4.64 22.01
C TYR A 95 -11.79 5.47 20.73
N GLU A 96 -10.58 5.51 20.20
CA GLU A 96 -10.28 6.25 18.98
C GLU A 96 -10.99 5.65 17.75
N MET A 97 -11.13 4.32 17.67
CA MET A 97 -11.95 3.66 16.65
C MET A 97 -13.40 4.12 16.72
N VAL A 98 -14.03 4.06 17.90
CA VAL A 98 -15.44 4.45 18.09
C VAL A 98 -15.63 5.95 17.87
N LYS A 99 -14.70 6.78 18.32
CA LYS A 99 -14.71 8.22 18.06
C LYS A 99 -14.75 8.52 16.56
N LYS A 100 -13.90 7.83 15.77
CA LYS A 100 -13.91 7.98 14.31
C LYS A 100 -15.19 7.43 13.65
N LEU A 101 -15.78 6.38 14.19
CA LEU A 101 -17.08 5.88 13.75
C LEU A 101 -18.22 6.86 14.02
N ASN A 102 -18.14 7.66 15.08
CA ASN A 102 -19.11 8.73 15.32
C ASN A 102 -18.92 9.92 14.36
N GLU A 103 -17.68 10.18 13.90
CA GLU A 103 -17.40 11.18 12.86
C GLU A 103 -17.79 10.69 11.45
N TYR A 104 -17.65 9.38 11.18
CA TYR A 104 -17.91 8.73 9.90
C TYR A 104 -18.77 7.48 10.07
N PRO A 105 -20.08 7.62 10.34
CA PRO A 105 -20.96 6.47 10.60
C PRO A 105 -21.09 5.49 9.43
N GLU A 106 -20.81 5.97 8.21
CA GLU A 106 -20.82 5.17 6.99
C GLU A 106 -19.54 4.34 6.80
N ALA A 107 -18.51 4.54 7.64
CA ALA A 107 -17.24 3.82 7.50
C ALA A 107 -17.45 2.30 7.55
N GLY A 108 -17.00 1.61 6.52
CA GLY A 108 -17.04 0.15 6.47
C GLY A 108 -15.77 -0.50 7.04
N LEU A 109 -14.65 0.23 7.00
CA LEU A 109 -13.36 -0.23 7.49
C LEU A 109 -12.55 0.93 8.08
N LEU A 110 -11.85 0.67 9.18
CA LEU A 110 -10.89 1.59 9.78
C LEU A 110 -9.56 0.87 10.02
N TYR A 111 -8.48 1.61 10.02
CA TYR A 111 -7.16 1.12 10.41
C TYR A 111 -6.35 2.23 11.08
N SER A 112 -5.36 1.82 11.89
CA SER A 112 -4.48 2.75 12.59
C SER A 112 -3.01 2.55 12.22
N ASP A 113 -2.17 3.48 12.68
CA ASP A 113 -0.73 3.28 12.73
C ASP A 113 -0.37 2.20 13.76
N GLU A 114 0.84 1.68 13.65
CA GLU A 114 1.40 0.67 14.55
C GLU A 114 2.86 0.98 14.87
N ASP A 115 3.40 0.35 15.90
CA ASP A 115 4.83 0.27 16.13
C ASP A 115 5.25 -1.15 16.50
N LYS A 116 6.54 -1.36 16.69
CA LYS A 116 7.06 -2.59 17.24
C LYS A 116 7.45 -2.40 18.70
N VAL A 117 7.29 -3.47 19.47
CA VAL A 117 7.70 -3.49 20.87
C VAL A 117 8.54 -4.74 21.16
N THR A 118 9.57 -4.59 22.00
CA THR A 118 10.39 -5.73 22.44
C THR A 118 9.58 -6.73 23.27
N ALA A 119 10.00 -8.00 23.30
CA ALA A 119 9.32 -9.06 24.03
C ALA A 119 9.06 -8.70 25.51
N ASP A 120 9.96 -7.96 26.14
CA ASP A 120 9.86 -7.48 27.53
C ASP A 120 9.09 -6.16 27.71
N LEU A 121 8.51 -5.62 26.61
CA LEU A 121 7.74 -4.38 26.53
C LEU A 121 8.48 -3.09 26.95
N LYS A 122 9.82 -3.13 27.06
CA LYS A 122 10.58 -1.96 27.54
C LYS A 122 10.88 -0.94 26.46
N LYS A 123 10.90 -1.36 25.21
CA LYS A 123 11.29 -0.48 24.10
C LYS A 123 10.30 -0.58 22.94
N HIS A 124 9.72 0.58 22.59
CA HIS A 124 8.99 0.78 21.34
C HIS A 124 9.95 1.29 20.26
N PHE A 125 9.79 0.79 19.03
CA PHE A 125 10.70 1.12 17.92
C PHE A 125 10.00 0.92 16.57
N GLN A 126 10.60 1.44 15.51
CA GLN A 126 10.10 1.34 14.13
C GLN A 126 8.61 1.65 14.01
N PRO A 127 8.13 2.86 14.39
CA PRO A 127 6.75 3.23 14.14
C PRO A 127 6.46 3.22 12.63
N HIS A 128 5.30 2.67 12.28
CA HIS A 128 4.78 2.65 10.93
C HIS A 128 3.61 3.63 10.84
N PHE A 129 3.91 4.84 10.37
CA PHE A 129 2.92 5.87 10.07
C PHE A 129 2.36 5.62 8.69
N LYS A 130 1.07 5.35 8.61
CA LYS A 130 0.38 4.94 7.39
C LYS A 130 -0.27 6.14 6.71
N PRO A 131 -0.40 6.16 5.38
CA PRO A 131 -1.20 7.19 4.69
C PRO A 131 -2.70 6.87 4.81
N ASP A 132 -3.53 7.82 4.36
CA ASP A 132 -4.92 7.53 4.01
C ASP A 132 -4.98 6.41 2.97
N PHE A 133 -6.16 5.75 2.86
CA PHE A 133 -6.30 4.57 2.03
C PHE A 133 -5.85 4.80 0.59
N ASN A 134 -4.93 3.96 0.15
CA ASN A 134 -4.40 3.93 -1.20
C ASN A 134 -4.31 2.48 -1.68
N LEU A 135 -5.12 2.14 -2.69
CA LEU A 135 -5.19 0.79 -3.22
C LEU A 135 -3.88 0.35 -3.90
N ASP A 136 -3.19 1.28 -4.59
CA ASP A 136 -1.93 0.94 -5.26
C ASP A 136 -0.81 0.68 -4.24
N LEU A 137 -0.78 1.43 -3.14
CA LEU A 137 0.11 1.12 -2.02
C LEU A 137 -0.26 -0.21 -1.37
N LEU A 138 -1.55 -0.50 -1.18
CA LEU A 138 -1.98 -1.79 -0.66
C LEU A 138 -1.57 -2.94 -1.59
N ARG A 139 -1.58 -2.75 -2.90
CA ARG A 139 -1.06 -3.72 -3.88
C ARG A 139 0.47 -3.84 -3.88
N SER A 140 1.17 -2.87 -3.31
CA SER A 140 2.63 -2.91 -3.18
C SER A 140 3.09 -3.58 -1.90
N ASN A 141 2.34 -3.46 -0.80
CA ASN A 141 2.59 -4.17 0.45
C ASN A 141 1.36 -4.14 1.35
N ASN A 142 1.28 -5.08 2.31
CA ASN A 142 0.20 -5.11 3.31
C ASN A 142 0.41 -4.03 4.39
N TYR A 143 0.31 -2.74 4.01
CA TYR A 143 0.56 -1.64 4.95
C TYR A 143 -0.56 -1.45 6.00
N ILE A 144 -1.77 -1.94 5.74
CA ILE A 144 -2.89 -1.85 6.70
C ILE A 144 -2.66 -2.79 7.89
N CYS A 145 -2.27 -4.02 7.64
CA CYS A 145 -1.92 -5.14 8.53
C CYS A 145 -2.57 -5.06 9.93
N HIS A 146 -1.96 -4.38 10.89
CA HIS A 146 -2.44 -4.11 12.24
C HIS A 146 -2.62 -2.59 12.46
N PHE A 147 -3.57 -2.06 13.15
CA PHE A 147 -4.77 -2.69 13.66
C PHE A 147 -5.91 -2.32 12.71
N PHE A 148 -6.62 -3.29 12.13
CA PHE A 148 -7.76 -2.97 11.31
C PHE A 148 -9.07 -3.44 11.95
N VAL A 149 -10.13 -2.68 11.68
CA VAL A 149 -11.47 -2.88 12.20
C VAL A 149 -12.45 -2.79 11.04
N VAL A 150 -13.32 -3.77 10.92
CA VAL A 150 -14.29 -3.88 9.81
C VAL A 150 -15.71 -4.00 10.35
N ARG A 151 -16.68 -3.41 9.64
CA ARG A 151 -18.10 -3.56 9.94
C ARG A 151 -18.50 -5.03 9.82
N ARG A 152 -19.21 -5.57 10.81
CA ARG A 152 -19.56 -7.01 10.87
C ARG A 152 -20.30 -7.48 9.61
N GLU A 153 -21.22 -6.70 9.07
CA GLU A 153 -21.93 -7.05 7.82
C GLU A 153 -20.98 -7.25 6.63
N ILE A 154 -19.89 -6.51 6.56
CA ILE A 154 -18.85 -6.68 5.53
C ILE A 154 -18.07 -7.96 5.82
N ALA A 155 -17.68 -8.18 7.07
CA ALA A 155 -16.98 -9.39 7.48
C ALA A 155 -17.78 -10.66 7.15
N GLU A 156 -19.09 -10.65 7.39
CA GLU A 156 -20.00 -11.75 7.04
C GLU A 156 -20.13 -11.96 5.52
N LYS A 157 -20.29 -10.87 4.75
CA LYS A 157 -20.43 -10.93 3.29
C LYS A 157 -19.16 -11.38 2.58
N THR A 158 -17.99 -11.02 3.11
CA THR A 158 -16.70 -11.47 2.54
C THR A 158 -16.41 -12.95 2.76
N GLY A 159 -17.13 -13.63 3.66
CA GLY A 159 -17.02 -15.07 3.88
C GLY A 159 -15.80 -15.47 4.72
N GLY A 160 -15.17 -14.53 5.46
CA GLY A 160 -14.06 -14.81 6.37
C GLY A 160 -12.70 -14.97 5.69
N LEU A 161 -11.71 -15.43 6.45
CA LEU A 161 -10.34 -15.70 5.99
C LEU A 161 -10.31 -17.01 5.20
N ARG A 162 -9.44 -17.13 4.22
CA ARG A 162 -9.33 -18.28 3.32
C ARG A 162 -8.04 -19.07 3.59
N PRO A 163 -8.11 -20.37 3.93
CA PRO A 163 -6.95 -21.19 4.26
C PRO A 163 -5.89 -21.30 3.15
N GLU A 164 -6.30 -21.20 1.88
CA GLU A 164 -5.39 -21.23 0.73
C GLU A 164 -4.46 -19.99 0.65
N TYR A 165 -4.70 -18.98 1.50
CA TYR A 165 -3.86 -17.81 1.68
C TYR A 165 -3.11 -17.80 3.02
N ASN A 166 -3.06 -18.91 3.75
CA ASN A 166 -2.35 -18.98 5.02
C ASN A 166 -0.91 -18.43 4.88
N GLY A 167 -0.53 -17.56 5.80
CA GLY A 167 0.69 -16.74 5.76
C GLY A 167 0.49 -15.32 5.27
N ALA A 168 -0.58 -15.05 4.49
CA ALA A 168 -1.07 -13.74 4.08
C ALA A 168 -2.62 -13.72 4.02
N GLN A 169 -3.26 -14.51 4.89
CA GLN A 169 -4.72 -14.64 4.98
C GLN A 169 -5.41 -13.31 5.35
N ASP A 170 -4.75 -12.52 6.17
CA ASP A 170 -5.15 -11.16 6.55
C ASP A 170 -5.11 -10.21 5.34
N TYR A 171 -4.06 -10.29 4.53
CA TYR A 171 -3.89 -9.47 3.33
C TYR A 171 -4.99 -9.72 2.29
N ASP A 172 -5.28 -10.99 2.00
CA ASP A 172 -6.41 -11.36 1.15
C ASP A 172 -7.74 -10.87 1.73
N TYR A 173 -7.91 -11.01 3.05
CA TYR A 173 -9.13 -10.59 3.73
C TYR A 173 -9.30 -9.08 3.71
N ILE A 174 -8.23 -8.32 3.95
CA ILE A 174 -8.22 -6.85 3.87
C ILE A 174 -8.63 -6.40 2.46
N PHE A 175 -8.07 -6.97 1.38
CA PHE A 175 -8.50 -6.65 0.03
C PHE A 175 -10.01 -6.83 -0.17
N ARG A 176 -10.54 -7.99 0.20
CA ARG A 176 -11.97 -8.28 0.04
C ARG A 176 -12.86 -7.37 0.90
N CYS A 177 -12.40 -7.01 2.08
CA CYS A 177 -13.09 -6.04 2.93
C CYS A 177 -13.04 -4.62 2.32
N THR A 178 -11.90 -4.18 1.80
CA THR A 178 -11.76 -2.85 1.17
C THR A 178 -12.61 -2.71 -0.09
N GLU A 179 -12.76 -3.78 -0.86
CA GLU A 179 -13.63 -3.83 -2.06
C GLU A 179 -15.12 -3.58 -1.74
N MET A 180 -15.54 -3.84 -0.49
CA MET A 180 -16.92 -3.71 -0.03
C MET A 180 -17.15 -2.55 0.95
N ALA A 181 -16.10 -1.95 1.47
CA ALA A 181 -16.17 -1.05 2.62
C ALA A 181 -16.83 0.31 2.32
N GLY A 182 -16.92 0.72 1.05
CA GLY A 182 -17.34 2.07 0.68
C GLY A 182 -16.38 3.13 1.25
N LYS A 183 -16.63 3.59 2.48
CA LYS A 183 -15.72 4.52 3.18
C LYS A 183 -14.70 3.75 4.01
N ILE A 184 -13.42 4.04 3.79
CA ILE A 184 -12.29 3.56 4.57
C ILE A 184 -11.67 4.74 5.30
N VAL A 185 -11.38 4.58 6.60
CA VAL A 185 -10.89 5.68 7.45
C VAL A 185 -9.57 5.28 8.10
N HIS A 186 -8.55 6.10 7.91
CA HIS A 186 -7.28 6.01 8.61
C HIS A 186 -7.33 6.80 9.92
N ILE A 187 -6.74 6.25 10.98
CA ILE A 187 -6.55 6.92 12.27
C ILE A 187 -5.03 7.12 12.45
N PRO A 188 -4.51 8.34 12.27
CA PRO A 188 -3.07 8.62 12.33
C PRO A 188 -2.55 8.63 13.78
N ARG A 189 -2.68 7.51 14.45
CA ARG A 189 -2.22 7.25 15.81
C ARG A 189 -1.72 5.83 15.94
N VAL A 190 -0.63 5.62 16.67
CA VAL A 190 -0.13 4.29 17.03
C VAL A 190 -1.06 3.68 18.06
N LEU A 191 -1.91 2.76 17.62
CA LEU A 191 -2.92 2.10 18.44
C LEU A 191 -2.67 0.60 18.62
N TYR A 192 -1.66 0.07 17.94
CA TYR A 192 -1.27 -1.33 17.97
C TYR A 192 0.25 -1.46 18.16
N HIS A 193 0.67 -2.41 18.98
CA HIS A 193 2.05 -2.67 19.29
C HIS A 193 2.40 -4.10 18.91
N TRP A 194 3.11 -4.28 17.79
CA TRP A 194 3.56 -5.57 17.29
C TRP A 194 4.77 -6.06 18.08
N ARG A 195 4.59 -7.16 18.80
CA ARG A 195 5.67 -7.73 19.62
C ARG A 195 6.68 -8.48 18.76
N VAL A 196 7.95 -8.15 18.93
CA VAL A 196 9.06 -8.83 18.26
C VAL A 196 9.71 -9.82 19.22
N HIS A 197 9.71 -11.10 18.84
CA HIS A 197 10.36 -12.18 19.55
C HIS A 197 10.89 -13.23 18.56
N SER A 198 11.71 -14.18 19.02
CA SER A 198 12.43 -15.14 18.15
C SER A 198 11.55 -16.02 17.26
N ALA A 199 10.27 -16.20 17.59
CA ALA A 199 9.30 -16.94 16.78
C ALA A 199 8.43 -16.02 15.89
N SER A 200 8.57 -14.69 15.99
CA SER A 200 7.80 -13.75 15.19
C SER A 200 8.29 -13.67 13.75
N THR A 201 7.39 -13.40 12.81
CA THR A 201 7.73 -13.18 11.40
C THR A 201 8.67 -11.99 11.20
N ALA A 202 8.65 -11.03 12.12
CA ALA A 202 9.50 -9.84 12.09
C ALA A 202 11.00 -10.13 12.27
N ASP A 203 11.34 -11.25 12.92
CA ASP A 203 12.75 -11.60 13.24
C ASP A 203 13.44 -12.38 12.11
N ASN A 204 12.72 -13.20 11.35
CA ASN A 204 13.27 -13.97 10.24
C ASN A 204 12.35 -14.03 9.01
N PRO A 205 12.34 -12.99 8.17
CA PRO A 205 11.51 -12.94 6.96
C PRO A 205 11.76 -14.10 5.99
N ALA A 206 13.00 -14.57 5.85
CA ALA A 206 13.36 -15.65 4.91
C ALA A 206 12.76 -17.02 5.29
N SER A 207 12.34 -17.23 6.53
CA SER A 207 11.77 -18.50 6.98
C SER A 207 10.35 -18.78 6.46
N LYS A 208 9.66 -17.78 5.90
CA LYS A 208 8.26 -17.85 5.48
C LYS A 208 8.03 -17.45 4.03
N LEU A 209 8.86 -17.91 3.10
CA LEU A 209 8.70 -17.61 1.67
C LEU A 209 7.28 -17.92 1.14
N TYR A 210 6.61 -18.94 1.67
CA TYR A 210 5.25 -19.27 1.32
C TYR A 210 4.25 -18.14 1.61
N ALA A 211 4.51 -17.32 2.64
CA ALA A 211 3.66 -16.18 2.99
C ALA A 211 3.73 -15.08 1.92
N TYR A 212 4.90 -14.85 1.34
CA TYR A 212 5.06 -13.86 0.27
C TYR A 212 4.42 -14.33 -1.04
N GLU A 213 4.48 -15.62 -1.33
CA GLU A 213 3.74 -16.20 -2.46
C GLU A 213 2.21 -16.13 -2.24
N ALA A 214 1.74 -16.35 -1.02
CA ALA A 214 0.34 -16.16 -0.66
C ALA A 214 -0.08 -14.68 -0.81
N GLY A 215 0.78 -13.73 -0.43
CA GLY A 215 0.56 -12.30 -0.62
C GLY A 215 0.47 -11.91 -2.10
N LYS A 216 1.36 -12.47 -2.93
CA LYS A 216 1.28 -12.30 -4.39
C LYS A 216 -0.08 -12.77 -4.92
N LYS A 217 -0.52 -13.97 -4.54
CA LYS A 217 -1.84 -14.51 -4.92
C LYS A 217 -2.99 -13.62 -4.44
N ALA A 218 -2.87 -12.99 -3.26
CA ALA A 218 -3.88 -12.08 -2.75
C ALA A 218 -4.04 -10.85 -3.65
N ILE A 219 -2.92 -10.28 -4.13
CA ILE A 219 -2.93 -9.16 -5.07
C ILE A 219 -3.51 -9.59 -6.42
N GLU A 220 -3.08 -10.73 -6.98
CA GLU A 220 -3.62 -11.29 -8.23
C GLU A 220 -5.13 -11.52 -8.12
N GLY A 221 -5.60 -12.03 -6.98
CA GLY A 221 -7.02 -12.20 -6.70
C GLY A 221 -7.78 -10.87 -6.63
N ASN A 222 -7.18 -9.81 -6.05
CA ASN A 222 -7.76 -8.47 -6.06
C ASN A 222 -7.84 -7.89 -7.47
N LEU A 223 -6.77 -7.97 -8.27
CA LEU A 223 -6.78 -7.52 -9.66
C LEU A 223 -7.92 -8.18 -10.45
N ALA A 224 -8.05 -9.50 -10.33
CA ALA A 224 -9.11 -10.25 -11.03
C ALA A 224 -10.52 -9.80 -10.60
N ARG A 225 -10.78 -9.59 -9.30
CA ARG A 225 -12.08 -9.12 -8.80
C ARG A 225 -12.39 -7.68 -9.21
N CYS A 226 -11.35 -6.83 -9.34
CA CYS A 226 -11.48 -5.46 -9.84
C CYS A 226 -11.58 -5.36 -11.37
N GLY A 227 -11.44 -6.48 -12.11
CA GLY A 227 -11.44 -6.48 -13.58
C GLY A 227 -10.19 -5.83 -14.18
N GLU A 228 -9.10 -5.76 -13.43
CA GLU A 228 -7.81 -5.23 -13.86
C GLU A 228 -6.86 -6.37 -14.25
N GLU A 229 -6.15 -6.20 -15.36
CA GLU A 229 -5.17 -7.16 -15.84
C GLU A 229 -3.76 -6.65 -15.54
N GLY A 230 -2.91 -7.50 -14.97
CA GLY A 230 -1.52 -7.17 -14.66
C GLY A 230 -0.73 -8.37 -14.18
N THR A 231 0.59 -8.22 -14.13
CA THR A 231 1.51 -9.22 -13.60
C THR A 231 2.03 -8.74 -12.25
N VAL A 232 1.96 -9.61 -11.25
CA VAL A 232 2.48 -9.33 -9.90
C VAL A 232 3.84 -9.99 -9.73
N THR A 233 4.84 -9.21 -9.35
CA THR A 233 6.21 -9.70 -9.13
C THR A 233 6.62 -9.41 -7.67
N LEU A 234 7.12 -10.44 -6.98
CA LEU A 234 7.72 -10.29 -5.67
C LEU A 234 9.09 -9.61 -5.81
N ARG A 235 9.33 -8.56 -5.04
CA ARG A 235 10.62 -7.86 -5.00
C ARG A 235 11.64 -8.63 -4.17
N SER A 236 12.92 -8.26 -4.32
CA SER A 236 14.01 -8.75 -3.45
C SER A 236 13.80 -8.36 -1.98
N ASP A 237 13.14 -7.22 -1.75
CA ASP A 237 12.72 -6.78 -0.42
C ASP A 237 11.43 -7.52 -0.05
N TYR A 238 11.54 -8.50 0.82
CA TYR A 238 10.42 -9.36 1.21
C TYR A 238 9.19 -8.55 1.69
N GLY A 239 8.02 -8.96 1.22
CA GLY A 239 6.74 -8.31 1.55
C GLY A 239 6.40 -7.12 0.67
N PHE A 240 7.26 -6.79 -0.32
CA PHE A 240 6.97 -5.79 -1.35
C PHE A 240 6.74 -6.42 -2.71
N TYR A 241 5.81 -5.84 -3.47
CA TYR A 241 5.37 -6.34 -4.78
C TYR A 241 5.33 -5.20 -5.78
N ASP A 242 5.66 -5.53 -7.03
CA ASP A 242 5.43 -4.66 -8.18
C ASP A 242 4.23 -5.21 -8.97
N VAL A 243 3.36 -4.30 -9.42
CA VAL A 243 2.24 -4.62 -10.31
C VAL A 243 2.47 -3.93 -11.64
N ASP A 244 2.78 -4.71 -12.65
CA ASP A 244 2.87 -4.25 -14.04
C ASP A 244 1.50 -4.45 -14.71
N TYR A 245 0.73 -3.36 -14.84
CA TYR A 245 -0.58 -3.37 -15.48
C TYR A 245 -0.46 -3.60 -16.98
N LYS A 246 -1.41 -4.34 -17.53
CA LYS A 246 -1.44 -4.62 -18.96
C LYS A 246 -1.67 -3.34 -19.77
N LEU A 247 -0.73 -3.03 -20.66
CA LEU A 247 -0.88 -1.93 -21.60
C LEU A 247 -1.95 -2.28 -22.66
N ARG A 248 -2.89 -1.35 -22.89
CA ARG A 248 -3.99 -1.48 -23.85
C ARG A 248 -3.73 -0.58 -25.05
N GLY A 249 -3.27 -1.16 -26.14
CA GLY A 249 -2.86 -0.39 -27.34
C GLY A 249 -1.62 0.48 -27.09
N THR A 250 -1.36 1.37 -28.02
CA THR A 250 -0.21 2.28 -27.97
C THR A 250 -0.65 3.71 -28.29
N PRO A 251 -1.41 4.38 -27.39
CA PRO A 251 -1.85 5.75 -27.61
C PRO A 251 -0.64 6.69 -27.73
N LEU A 252 -0.80 7.75 -28.51
CA LEU A 252 0.27 8.73 -28.72
C LEU A 252 0.59 9.49 -27.43
N VAL A 253 1.87 9.57 -27.07
CA VAL A 253 2.39 10.35 -25.95
C VAL A 253 3.14 11.56 -26.49
N SER A 254 2.77 12.78 -26.08
CA SER A 254 3.54 14.00 -26.37
C SER A 254 4.52 14.27 -25.23
N ILE A 255 5.82 14.22 -25.54
CA ILE A 255 6.90 14.57 -24.60
C ILE A 255 7.19 16.06 -24.75
N LEU A 256 6.92 16.82 -23.70
CA LEU A 256 7.11 18.26 -23.64
C LEU A 256 8.40 18.58 -22.89
N ILE A 257 9.37 19.21 -23.58
CA ILE A 257 10.69 19.50 -23.02
C ILE A 257 10.95 21.02 -23.13
N PRO A 258 10.73 21.81 -22.07
CA PRO A 258 11.18 23.18 -22.02
C PRO A 258 12.71 23.25 -22.13
N ASN A 259 13.23 24.11 -23.00
CA ASN A 259 14.66 24.29 -23.15
C ASN A 259 15.04 25.77 -23.31
N LYS A 260 16.16 26.12 -22.71
CA LYS A 260 16.84 27.38 -22.95
C LYS A 260 18.34 27.13 -22.96
N ASP A 261 18.99 27.43 -24.08
CA ASP A 261 20.42 27.19 -24.25
C ASP A 261 20.77 25.71 -23.90
N GLN A 262 21.99 25.38 -23.43
CA GLN A 262 22.35 24.05 -22.94
C GLN A 262 22.17 22.92 -23.98
N ALA A 263 22.65 23.14 -25.22
CA ALA A 263 22.50 22.18 -26.32
C ALA A 263 22.97 20.75 -25.99
N ASP A 264 24.10 20.60 -25.27
CA ASP A 264 24.67 19.29 -24.91
C ASP A 264 23.81 18.55 -23.85
N THR A 265 23.26 19.28 -22.89
CA THR A 265 22.33 18.73 -21.90
C THR A 265 21.08 18.18 -22.58
N LEU A 266 20.47 18.98 -23.46
CA LEU A 266 19.32 18.56 -24.25
C LEU A 266 19.66 17.34 -25.15
N ARG A 267 20.87 17.33 -25.77
CA ARG A 267 21.33 16.21 -26.59
C ARG A 267 21.38 14.91 -25.77
N THR A 268 21.97 14.93 -24.58
CA THR A 268 22.01 13.78 -23.67
C THR A 268 20.62 13.24 -23.34
N CYS A 269 19.69 14.13 -23.03
CA CYS A 269 18.29 13.79 -22.75
C CYS A 269 17.65 13.07 -23.94
N LEU A 270 17.69 13.69 -25.13
CA LEU A 270 17.05 13.17 -26.34
C LEU A 270 17.67 11.84 -26.82
N GLU A 271 19.00 11.72 -26.77
CA GLU A 271 19.69 10.47 -27.10
C GLU A 271 19.30 9.35 -26.14
N SER A 272 19.13 9.65 -24.86
CA SER A 272 18.68 8.64 -23.88
C SER A 272 17.26 8.14 -24.17
N ILE A 273 16.35 9.04 -24.58
CA ILE A 273 15.01 8.66 -25.02
C ILE A 273 15.09 7.77 -26.26
N LYS A 274 15.77 8.22 -27.32
CA LYS A 274 15.88 7.48 -28.58
C LYS A 274 16.52 6.10 -28.40
N LYS A 275 17.52 5.99 -27.52
CA LYS A 275 18.28 4.75 -27.31
C LYS A 275 17.54 3.75 -26.41
N LYS A 276 16.82 4.23 -25.43
CA LYS A 276 16.28 3.36 -24.36
C LYS A 276 14.75 3.22 -24.38
N CYS A 277 14.00 4.20 -24.88
CA CYS A 277 12.54 4.11 -24.90
C CYS A 277 12.07 3.03 -25.86
N MET A 278 11.35 2.03 -25.35
CA MET A 278 10.79 0.95 -26.14
C MET A 278 9.37 1.25 -26.64
N TYR A 279 8.71 2.24 -26.06
CA TYR A 279 7.35 2.62 -26.44
C TYR A 279 7.30 3.20 -27.86
N PRO A 280 6.46 2.65 -28.77
CA PRO A 280 6.57 2.97 -30.19
C PRO A 280 5.86 4.25 -30.61
N SER A 281 4.96 4.80 -29.79
CA SER A 281 4.04 5.87 -30.20
C SER A 281 4.24 7.12 -29.36
N TYR A 282 5.23 7.94 -29.71
CA TYR A 282 5.44 9.23 -29.05
C TYR A 282 5.89 10.31 -30.05
N GLU A 283 5.63 11.56 -29.74
CA GLU A 283 6.23 12.74 -30.37
C GLU A 283 7.02 13.54 -29.34
N ILE A 284 8.02 14.28 -29.79
CA ILE A 284 8.81 15.18 -28.94
C ILE A 284 8.58 16.61 -29.37
N LEU A 285 8.24 17.47 -28.40
CA LEU A 285 8.08 18.91 -28.57
C LEU A 285 9.11 19.62 -27.69
N ILE A 286 10.08 20.28 -28.29
CA ILE A 286 11.01 21.16 -27.60
C ILE A 286 10.35 22.54 -27.53
N ILE A 287 10.22 23.07 -26.32
CA ILE A 287 9.64 24.39 -26.10
C ILE A 287 10.80 25.35 -25.86
N GLU A 288 11.23 26.03 -26.93
CA GLU A 288 12.33 27.01 -26.92
C GLU A 288 11.92 28.24 -26.13
N ASN A 289 12.67 28.55 -25.07
CA ASN A 289 12.37 29.64 -24.16
C ASN A 289 13.49 30.72 -24.13
N ASN A 290 13.57 31.55 -25.18
CA ASN A 290 14.47 32.68 -25.23
C ASN A 290 15.96 32.31 -25.14
N SER A 291 16.39 31.28 -25.87
CA SER A 291 17.80 30.94 -26.05
C SER A 291 18.58 32.03 -26.73
N THR A 292 19.88 32.09 -26.45
CA THR A 292 20.81 33.11 -26.97
C THR A 292 22.04 32.51 -27.64
N GLU A 293 22.34 31.23 -27.37
CA GLU A 293 23.52 30.54 -27.89
C GLU A 293 23.29 30.05 -29.32
N GLU A 294 24.22 30.34 -30.23
CA GLU A 294 24.19 29.89 -31.61
C GLU A 294 24.25 28.38 -31.74
N ALA A 295 25.00 27.71 -30.85
CA ALA A 295 25.07 26.27 -30.80
C ALA A 295 23.69 25.64 -30.54
N THR A 296 22.87 26.24 -29.72
CA THR A 296 21.51 25.79 -29.42
C THR A 296 20.61 25.90 -30.63
N PHE A 297 20.64 27.03 -31.34
CA PHE A 297 19.86 27.20 -32.57
C PHE A 297 20.32 26.26 -33.70
N SER A 298 21.63 26.02 -33.80
CA SER A 298 22.16 25.01 -34.73
C SER A 298 21.63 23.65 -34.44
N TYR A 299 21.62 23.25 -33.18
CA TYR A 299 21.08 21.96 -32.74
C TYR A 299 19.56 21.86 -32.97
N TYR A 300 18.80 22.92 -32.76
CA TYR A 300 17.37 22.95 -33.08
C TYR A 300 17.11 22.64 -34.55
N LYS A 301 17.89 23.20 -35.48
CA LYS A 301 17.78 22.87 -36.91
C LYS A 301 18.07 21.41 -37.22
N GLU A 302 19.03 20.81 -36.53
CA GLU A 302 19.31 19.36 -36.64
C GLU A 302 18.11 18.52 -36.15
N LEU A 303 17.46 18.94 -35.06
CA LEU A 303 16.29 18.26 -34.51
C LEU A 303 15.07 18.37 -35.43
N GLU A 304 14.82 19.54 -36.00
CA GLU A 304 13.74 19.77 -36.97
C GLU A 304 13.93 18.90 -38.25
N ALA A 305 15.18 18.77 -38.73
CA ALA A 305 15.50 17.89 -39.86
C ALA A 305 15.24 16.39 -39.54
N GLN A 306 15.22 16.01 -38.25
CA GLN A 306 14.85 14.66 -37.76
C GLN A 306 13.35 14.52 -37.46
N GLY A 307 12.53 15.57 -37.74
CA GLY A 307 11.10 15.56 -37.47
C GLY A 307 10.69 15.91 -36.04
N ILE A 308 11.63 16.35 -35.18
CA ILE A 308 11.31 16.84 -33.83
C ILE A 308 10.82 18.29 -33.95
N ARG A 309 9.69 18.59 -33.31
CA ARG A 309 9.09 19.92 -33.37
C ARG A 309 9.75 20.85 -32.34
N VAL A 310 10.25 22.00 -32.80
CA VAL A 310 10.76 23.08 -31.94
C VAL A 310 9.76 24.23 -31.95
N LEU A 311 9.20 24.55 -30.81
CA LEU A 311 8.13 25.52 -30.62
C LEU A 311 8.70 26.73 -29.90
N LYS A 312 8.73 27.90 -30.56
CA LYS A 312 9.21 29.14 -29.96
C LYS A 312 8.17 29.72 -29.00
N TYR A 313 8.49 29.77 -27.70
CA TYR A 313 7.63 30.41 -26.70
C TYR A 313 7.60 31.96 -26.93
N PRO A 314 6.41 32.57 -27.07
CA PRO A 314 6.32 33.93 -27.54
C PRO A 314 6.60 35.02 -26.48
N LYS A 315 6.70 34.66 -25.20
CA LYS A 315 6.89 35.64 -24.12
C LYS A 315 8.32 35.62 -23.60
N GLN A 316 8.76 36.75 -23.09
CA GLN A 316 10.06 36.89 -22.44
C GLN A 316 10.01 36.40 -20.99
N GLY A 317 11.15 35.92 -20.48
CA GLY A 317 11.33 35.45 -19.13
C GLY A 317 10.98 33.97 -18.92
N PHE A 318 11.11 33.53 -17.69
CA PHE A 318 10.88 32.11 -17.30
C PHE A 318 9.62 32.00 -16.47
N ASN A 319 8.67 31.21 -16.95
CA ASN A 319 7.51 30.76 -16.20
C ASN A 319 7.22 29.31 -16.62
N TYR A 320 7.64 28.37 -15.81
CA TYR A 320 7.56 26.93 -16.12
C TYR A 320 6.14 26.48 -16.50
N SER A 321 5.15 26.91 -15.73
CA SER A 321 3.75 26.55 -16.01
C SER A 321 3.24 27.12 -17.32
N ALA A 322 3.57 28.39 -17.61
CA ALA A 322 3.12 29.04 -18.84
C ALA A 322 3.80 28.42 -20.08
N ILE A 323 5.08 28.08 -19.99
CA ILE A 323 5.84 27.39 -21.06
C ILE A 323 5.24 26.03 -21.37
N ASN A 324 5.01 25.22 -20.33
CA ASN A 324 4.39 23.90 -20.50
C ASN A 324 2.94 24.02 -21.04
N ASN A 325 2.13 24.94 -20.52
CA ASN A 325 0.77 25.18 -21.02
C ASN A 325 0.75 25.63 -22.50
N PHE A 326 1.80 26.30 -22.97
CA PHE A 326 1.95 26.61 -24.38
C PHE A 326 2.22 25.33 -25.18
N GLY A 327 3.14 24.47 -24.72
CA GLY A 327 3.43 23.17 -25.37
C GLY A 327 2.21 22.25 -25.40
N VAL A 328 1.41 22.20 -24.34
CA VAL A 328 0.18 21.40 -24.27
C VAL A 328 -0.80 21.73 -25.38
N LYS A 329 -0.92 23.00 -25.79
CA LYS A 329 -1.83 23.41 -26.86
C LYS A 329 -1.40 22.90 -28.24
N GLU A 330 -0.14 22.61 -28.40
CA GLU A 330 0.48 22.13 -29.63
C GLU A 330 0.66 20.60 -29.66
N ALA A 331 0.47 19.95 -28.51
CA ALA A 331 0.58 18.50 -28.36
C ALA A 331 -0.56 17.78 -29.10
N LYS A 332 -0.25 16.64 -29.70
CA LYS A 332 -1.20 15.77 -30.42
C LYS A 332 -1.50 14.49 -29.66
N GLY A 333 -0.70 14.18 -28.65
CA GLY A 333 -0.83 12.95 -27.85
C GLY A 333 -2.05 12.95 -26.95
N GLU A 334 -2.59 11.77 -26.76
CA GLU A 334 -3.63 11.53 -25.75
C GLU A 334 -3.08 11.69 -24.32
N TYR A 335 -1.80 11.36 -24.15
CA TYR A 335 -1.07 11.53 -22.90
C TYR A 335 0.06 12.55 -23.04
N LEU A 336 0.36 13.25 -21.97
CA LEU A 336 1.39 14.28 -21.90
C LEU A 336 2.48 13.86 -20.93
N LEU A 337 3.73 13.84 -21.37
CA LEU A 337 4.89 13.64 -20.52
C LEU A 337 5.64 14.98 -20.37
N PHE A 338 5.64 15.55 -19.18
CA PHE A 338 6.46 16.72 -18.85
C PHE A 338 7.85 16.25 -18.43
N LEU A 339 8.86 16.59 -19.22
CA LEU A 339 10.23 16.15 -19.00
C LEU A 339 11.19 17.35 -19.01
N ASN A 340 12.05 17.47 -18.01
CA ASN A 340 13.10 18.46 -18.02
C ASN A 340 14.21 18.07 -19.02
N ASN A 341 14.91 19.08 -19.58
CA ASN A 341 15.99 18.87 -20.52
C ASN A 341 17.26 18.22 -19.94
N ASP A 342 17.38 18.19 -18.59
CA ASP A 342 18.49 17.61 -17.84
C ASP A 342 18.26 16.16 -17.38
N MET A 343 17.20 15.52 -17.88
CA MET A 343 16.84 14.14 -17.52
C MET A 343 17.49 13.14 -18.46
N GLU A 344 17.90 12.01 -17.88
CA GLU A 344 18.38 10.85 -18.63
C GLU A 344 17.49 9.63 -18.35
N ILE A 345 16.93 9.01 -19.37
CA ILE A 345 16.12 7.81 -19.22
C ILE A 345 17.02 6.64 -18.83
N ILE A 346 16.64 5.94 -17.77
CA ILE A 346 17.38 4.77 -17.25
C ILE A 346 16.66 3.48 -17.62
N THR A 347 15.34 3.42 -17.37
CA THR A 347 14.52 2.23 -17.52
C THR A 347 13.85 2.17 -18.89
N PRO A 348 14.07 1.12 -19.72
CA PRO A 348 13.57 1.08 -21.10
C PRO A 348 12.05 1.09 -21.23
N ASP A 349 11.35 0.42 -20.32
CA ASP A 349 9.88 0.25 -20.29
C ASP A 349 9.14 1.32 -19.45
N PHE A 350 9.80 2.43 -19.15
CA PHE A 350 9.25 3.48 -18.28
C PHE A 350 7.92 4.04 -18.81
N MET A 351 7.83 4.25 -20.12
CA MET A 351 6.65 4.85 -20.74
C MET A 351 5.49 3.86 -20.80
N GLU A 352 5.74 2.60 -21.09
CA GLU A 352 4.76 1.53 -21.02
C GLU A 352 4.14 1.43 -19.61
N LYS A 353 4.98 1.46 -18.59
CA LYS A 353 4.53 1.43 -17.18
C LYS A 353 3.71 2.67 -16.81
N MET A 354 4.13 3.85 -17.25
CA MET A 354 3.37 5.09 -16.99
C MET A 354 2.03 5.08 -17.72
N VAL A 355 2.00 4.72 -19.00
CA VAL A 355 0.78 4.70 -19.80
C VAL A 355 -0.20 3.63 -19.31
N SER A 356 0.26 2.41 -19.02
CA SER A 356 -0.60 1.34 -18.50
C SER A 356 -1.29 1.73 -17.18
N ASN A 357 -0.60 2.47 -16.31
CA ASN A 357 -1.20 3.04 -15.10
C ASN A 357 -2.24 4.14 -15.42
N LEU A 358 -1.93 5.07 -16.36
CA LEU A 358 -2.83 6.14 -16.75
C LEU A 358 -4.10 5.66 -17.46
N GLN A 359 -4.08 4.45 -18.05
CA GLN A 359 -5.26 3.83 -18.67
C GLN A 359 -6.29 3.32 -17.65
N ARG A 360 -5.97 3.37 -16.37
CA ARG A 360 -6.91 3.05 -15.28
C ARG A 360 -7.77 4.28 -15.00
N PRO A 361 -9.12 4.19 -15.04
CA PRO A 361 -10.00 5.35 -15.00
C PRO A 361 -9.85 6.28 -13.79
N GLN A 362 -9.38 5.72 -12.67
CA GLN A 362 -9.16 6.46 -11.42
C GLN A 362 -7.83 7.21 -11.36
N ILE A 363 -6.93 7.02 -12.35
CA ILE A 363 -5.58 7.61 -12.35
C ILE A 363 -5.54 8.81 -13.29
N GLY A 364 -5.34 9.99 -12.74
CA GLY A 364 -5.22 11.24 -13.51
C GLY A 364 -3.78 11.66 -13.81
N ALA A 365 -2.81 11.20 -13.03
CA ALA A 365 -1.40 11.52 -13.21
C ALA A 365 -0.50 10.43 -12.61
N VAL A 366 0.66 10.20 -13.22
CA VAL A 366 1.69 9.25 -12.76
C VAL A 366 3.04 9.95 -12.77
N GLY A 367 3.83 9.78 -11.72
CA GLY A 367 5.21 10.27 -11.63
C GLY A 367 6.21 9.12 -11.53
N GLY A 368 7.28 9.19 -12.32
CA GLY A 368 8.40 8.26 -12.20
C GLY A 368 9.36 8.66 -11.06
N PRO A 369 10.02 7.71 -10.40
CA PRO A 369 11.04 8.02 -9.40
C PRO A 369 12.24 8.69 -10.07
N ARG A 370 12.79 9.73 -9.42
CA ARG A 370 14.02 10.40 -9.84
C ARG A 370 15.20 9.81 -9.09
N CYS A 371 16.14 9.19 -9.82
CA CYS A 371 17.43 8.80 -9.28
C CYS A 371 18.42 9.95 -9.48
N CYS A 372 18.90 10.57 -8.41
CA CYS A 372 20.02 11.49 -8.51
C CYS A 372 21.30 10.65 -8.75
N LYS A 373 22.11 11.00 -9.77
CA LYS A 373 23.48 10.45 -9.87
C LYS A 373 24.16 10.81 -8.54
N ARG A 374 24.55 9.81 -7.75
CA ARG A 374 25.52 10.05 -6.68
C ARG A 374 26.82 10.35 -7.40
N ASP A 375 27.37 11.55 -7.20
CA ASP A 375 28.72 11.85 -7.59
C ASP A 375 29.60 10.78 -6.92
N SER A 376 30.27 9.96 -7.78
CA SER A 376 31.18 8.88 -7.40
C SER A 376 32.50 9.45 -6.94
#